data_f4e019f3544a926e0fb25bd3833d09b5
#
_entry.id   f4e019f3544a926e0fb25bd3833d09b5
#
_cell.length_a   1.000
_cell.length_b   1.000
_cell.length_c   1.000
_cell.angle_alpha   90.00
_cell.angle_beta   90.00
_cell.angle_gamma   90.00
#
_symmetry.space_group_name_H-M   'P 1'
#
loop_
_entity.id
_entity.type
_entity.pdbx_description
1 polymer ?
#
loop_
_entity_poly.entity_id
_entity_poly.type
_entity_poly.pdbx_seq_one_letter_code
_entity_poly.pdbx_strand_id
1 'polypeptide(L)'
;MGAITFDEHQKAHIDKSKCVNCGQCAKVCPYGAILEFKRPCERACKIGAISRATDTSSAAAHIDNDKCISCGACVYTCPFGAISDKSYIVDIIETLKGSNNNQNYKVYAVVAPSIASQFSYAKLDQVVTAIKQLGFHSVVEAALGADMVAYKESKELAEKGFLTSSCCPAFVMYIEKAFPTMTDKISHNLSPMAEIAKYIKDSDPT
;
A
#
# COMPACT_ATOMS: atom_id res chain seq x y z
N MET A 1 -8.06 23.60 -30.33
CA MET A 1 -7.88 22.15 -30.13
C MET A 1 -8.77 21.25 -31.02
N GLY A 2 -9.79 21.59 -31.67
CA GLY A 2 -10.52 20.92 -32.79
C GLY A 2 -10.73 19.39 -32.72
N ALA A 3 -10.71 18.80 -31.50
CA ALA A 3 -10.90 17.35 -31.32
C ALA A 3 -12.39 16.94 -31.25
N ILE A 4 -13.30 17.90 -31.15
CA ILE A 4 -14.75 17.67 -31.13
C ILE A 4 -15.33 18.26 -32.39
N THR A 5 -16.04 17.44 -33.15
CA THR A 5 -16.78 17.80 -34.34
C THR A 5 -18.23 17.36 -34.19
N PHE A 6 -19.13 17.96 -34.94
CA PHE A 6 -20.55 17.57 -34.98
C PHE A 6 -20.87 16.98 -36.36
N ASP A 7 -21.67 15.91 -36.37
CA ASP A 7 -22.19 15.34 -37.61
C ASP A 7 -23.44 16.09 -38.10
N GLU A 8 -24.01 15.63 -39.22
CA GLU A 8 -25.22 16.22 -39.86
C GLU A 8 -26.45 16.21 -38.94
N HIS A 9 -26.44 15.33 -37.90
CA HIS A 9 -27.49 15.22 -36.90
C HIS A 9 -27.14 15.93 -35.58
N GLN A 10 -26.12 16.82 -35.61
CA GLN A 10 -25.62 17.55 -34.44
C GLN A 10 -25.10 16.67 -33.31
N LYS A 11 -24.74 15.43 -33.60
CA LYS A 11 -24.11 14.52 -32.61
C LYS A 11 -22.63 14.81 -32.54
N ALA A 12 -22.14 14.97 -31.31
CA ALA A 12 -20.73 15.23 -31.06
C ALA A 12 -19.87 13.97 -31.26
N HIS A 13 -18.84 14.10 -32.06
CA HIS A 13 -17.80 13.09 -32.26
C HIS A 13 -16.48 13.56 -31.71
N ILE A 14 -15.79 12.70 -30.95
CA ILE A 14 -14.46 12.98 -30.42
C ILE A 14 -13.44 12.24 -31.28
N ASP A 15 -12.62 13.00 -31.98
CA ASP A 15 -11.50 12.49 -32.76
C ASP A 15 -10.38 12.08 -31.77
N LYS A 16 -10.19 10.77 -31.61
CA LYS A 16 -9.21 10.20 -30.71
C LYS A 16 -7.76 10.54 -31.05
N SER A 17 -7.50 10.85 -32.34
CA SER A 17 -6.14 11.21 -32.77
C SER A 17 -5.75 12.63 -32.34
N LYS A 18 -6.73 13.49 -32.13
CA LYS A 18 -6.58 14.90 -31.70
C LYS A 18 -6.88 15.09 -30.21
N CYS A 19 -7.53 14.11 -29.59
CA CYS A 19 -7.96 14.20 -28.19
C CYS A 19 -6.80 13.93 -27.24
N VAL A 20 -6.44 14.94 -26.43
CA VAL A 20 -5.40 14.87 -25.40
C VAL A 20 -5.93 14.39 -24.03
N ASN A 21 -7.15 13.88 -23.96
CA ASN A 21 -7.77 13.36 -22.73
C ASN A 21 -7.80 14.35 -21.54
N CYS A 22 -7.90 15.64 -21.79
CA CYS A 22 -7.91 16.68 -20.74
C CYS A 22 -9.20 16.73 -19.90
N GLY A 23 -10.27 16.03 -20.30
CA GLY A 23 -11.55 15.99 -19.59
C GLY A 23 -12.38 17.28 -19.63
N GLN A 24 -11.92 18.35 -20.31
CA GLN A 24 -12.62 19.64 -20.32
C GLN A 24 -14.02 19.53 -20.93
N CYS A 25 -14.17 18.75 -22.00
CA CYS A 25 -15.45 18.57 -22.67
C CYS A 25 -16.51 17.93 -21.76
N ALA A 26 -16.11 16.99 -20.88
CA ALA A 26 -17.02 16.39 -19.91
C ALA A 26 -17.40 17.39 -18.80
N LYS A 27 -16.48 18.28 -18.41
CA LYS A 27 -16.73 19.29 -17.35
C LYS A 27 -17.65 20.40 -17.80
N VAL A 28 -17.56 20.82 -19.08
CA VAL A 28 -18.35 21.95 -19.62
C VAL A 28 -19.64 21.52 -20.28
N CYS A 29 -19.92 20.23 -20.48
CA CYS A 29 -21.11 19.73 -21.07
C CYS A 29 -22.33 19.91 -20.14
N PRO A 30 -23.28 20.82 -20.39
CA PRO A 30 -24.39 21.06 -19.48
C PRO A 30 -25.40 19.90 -19.44
N TYR A 31 -25.34 19.02 -20.44
CA TYR A 31 -26.25 17.86 -20.54
C TYR A 31 -25.65 16.56 -19.99
N GLY A 32 -24.39 16.57 -19.49
CA GLY A 32 -23.71 15.33 -19.05
C GLY A 32 -23.55 14.27 -20.15
N ALA A 33 -23.61 14.70 -21.44
CA ALA A 33 -23.61 13.78 -22.58
C ALA A 33 -22.22 13.19 -22.89
N ILE A 34 -21.16 13.73 -22.28
CA ILE A 34 -19.78 13.27 -22.43
C ILE A 34 -19.33 12.64 -21.13
N LEU A 35 -19.10 11.32 -21.17
CA LEU A 35 -18.67 10.56 -20.01
C LEU A 35 -17.15 10.32 -20.06
N GLU A 36 -16.48 10.59 -18.95
CA GLU A 36 -15.09 10.24 -18.75
C GLU A 36 -15.00 8.88 -18.07
N PHE A 37 -14.50 7.87 -18.79
CA PHE A 37 -14.26 6.56 -18.23
C PHE A 37 -12.84 6.48 -17.66
N LYS A 38 -12.72 6.60 -16.34
CA LYS A 38 -11.49 6.28 -15.60
C LYS A 38 -11.55 4.85 -15.08
N ARG A 39 -10.45 4.14 -15.19
CA ARG A 39 -10.31 2.79 -14.60
C ARG A 39 -10.46 2.87 -13.08
N PRO A 40 -10.90 1.77 -12.43
CA PRO A 40 -10.96 1.73 -10.96
C PRO A 40 -9.64 2.12 -10.29
N CYS A 41 -8.51 1.65 -10.81
CA CYS A 41 -7.17 1.99 -10.30
C CYS A 41 -6.82 3.48 -10.43
N GLU A 42 -7.19 4.12 -11.56
CA GLU A 42 -6.98 5.56 -11.76
C GLU A 42 -7.82 6.39 -10.77
N ARG A 43 -9.07 5.98 -10.50
CA ARG A 43 -9.95 6.65 -9.53
C ARG A 43 -9.50 6.44 -8.09
N ALA A 44 -8.96 5.26 -7.78
CA ALA A 44 -8.47 4.92 -6.45
C ALA A 44 -7.17 5.66 -6.09
N CYS A 45 -6.35 6.02 -7.08
CA CYS A 45 -5.09 6.69 -6.86
C CYS A 45 -5.29 8.18 -6.53
N LYS A 46 -5.32 8.52 -5.24
CA LYS A 46 -5.56 9.89 -4.77
C LYS A 46 -4.42 10.86 -5.09
N ILE A 47 -3.22 10.34 -5.30
CA ILE A 47 -2.03 11.14 -5.66
C ILE A 47 -1.79 11.22 -7.18
N GLY A 48 -2.66 10.62 -8.00
CA GLY A 48 -2.57 10.69 -9.45
C GLY A 48 -1.35 9.99 -10.05
N ALA A 49 -0.80 8.97 -9.37
CA ALA A 49 0.36 8.20 -9.86
C ALA A 49 0.01 7.19 -10.96
N ILE A 50 -1.27 7.01 -11.31
CA ILE A 50 -1.69 6.05 -12.34
C ILE A 50 -2.26 6.78 -13.53
N SER A 51 -1.71 6.49 -14.70
CA SER A 51 -2.14 7.02 -15.99
C SER A 51 -2.30 5.88 -17.01
N ARG A 52 -2.93 6.20 -18.13
CA ARG A 52 -2.89 5.30 -19.28
C ARG A 52 -1.53 5.43 -19.96
N ALA A 53 -0.99 4.30 -20.45
CA ALA A 53 0.14 4.36 -21.35
C ALA A 53 -0.25 5.23 -22.58
N THR A 54 0.60 6.17 -22.91
CA THR A 54 0.41 7.07 -24.06
C THR A 54 0.66 6.35 -25.38
N ASP A 55 1.30 5.19 -25.32
CA ASP A 55 1.51 4.32 -26.47
C ASP A 55 0.19 3.63 -26.83
N THR A 56 -0.29 3.90 -28.03
CA THR A 56 -1.56 3.40 -28.57
C THR A 56 -1.62 1.88 -28.74
N SER A 57 -0.49 1.19 -28.66
CA SER A 57 -0.38 -0.27 -28.76
C SER A 57 -0.71 -0.99 -27.44
N SER A 58 -0.55 -0.34 -26.29
CA SER A 58 -0.81 -0.92 -24.98
C SER A 58 -1.89 -0.17 -24.23
N ALA A 59 -3.03 -0.82 -24.01
CA ALA A 59 -4.07 -0.31 -23.12
C ALA A 59 -3.73 -0.47 -21.63
N ALA A 60 -2.49 -0.83 -21.27
CA ALA A 60 -2.08 -1.04 -19.89
C ALA A 60 -2.09 0.24 -19.05
N ALA A 61 -2.31 0.09 -17.74
CA ALA A 61 -2.10 1.18 -16.79
C ALA A 61 -0.60 1.32 -16.52
N HIS A 62 -0.12 2.56 -16.50
CA HIS A 62 1.25 2.89 -16.11
C HIS A 62 1.25 3.48 -14.70
N ILE A 63 2.14 2.99 -13.84
CA ILE A 63 2.33 3.51 -12.48
C ILE A 63 3.62 4.32 -12.47
N ASP A 64 3.49 5.62 -12.21
CA ASP A 64 4.60 6.52 -11.97
C ASP A 64 5.16 6.26 -10.55
N ASN A 65 6.29 5.57 -10.47
CA ASN A 65 6.91 5.20 -9.20
C ASN A 65 7.45 6.42 -8.42
N ASP A 66 7.77 7.51 -9.10
CA ASP A 66 8.23 8.73 -8.43
C ASP A 66 7.09 9.41 -7.66
N LYS A 67 5.85 9.25 -8.13
CA LYS A 67 4.65 9.71 -7.43
C LYS A 67 4.06 8.66 -6.50
N CYS A 68 4.21 7.38 -6.82
CA CYS A 68 3.57 6.29 -6.07
C CYS A 68 4.05 6.27 -4.62
N ILE A 69 3.11 6.11 -3.69
CA ILE A 69 3.35 5.97 -2.25
C ILE A 69 3.14 4.53 -1.75
N SER A 70 2.99 3.58 -2.65
CA SER A 70 2.82 2.14 -2.34
C SER A 70 1.66 1.83 -1.38
N CYS A 71 0.56 2.59 -1.43
CA CYS A 71 -0.58 2.44 -0.51
C CYS A 71 -1.50 1.24 -0.81
N GLY A 72 -1.35 0.56 -1.96
CA GLY A 72 -2.13 -0.63 -2.33
C GLY A 72 -3.56 -0.37 -2.80
N ALA A 73 -4.08 0.87 -2.82
CA ALA A 73 -5.45 1.16 -3.20
C ALA A 73 -5.82 0.67 -4.62
N CYS A 74 -4.88 0.73 -5.56
CA CYS A 74 -5.05 0.25 -6.92
C CYS A 74 -5.13 -1.28 -7.01
N VAL A 75 -4.40 -1.99 -6.15
CA VAL A 75 -4.44 -3.46 -6.04
C VAL A 75 -5.81 -3.88 -5.55
N TYR A 76 -6.27 -3.28 -4.45
CA TYR A 76 -7.56 -3.59 -3.84
C TYR A 76 -8.76 -3.35 -4.76
N THR A 77 -8.71 -2.29 -5.58
CA THR A 77 -9.83 -1.91 -6.46
C THR A 77 -9.81 -2.56 -7.84
N CYS A 78 -8.75 -3.31 -8.18
CA CYS A 78 -8.65 -3.95 -9.49
C CYS A 78 -9.53 -5.21 -9.56
N PRO A 79 -10.64 -5.21 -10.33
CA PRO A 79 -11.52 -6.38 -10.37
C PRO A 79 -10.92 -7.57 -11.13
N PHE A 80 -9.81 -7.35 -11.83
CA PHE A 80 -9.16 -8.36 -12.67
C PHE A 80 -7.86 -8.90 -12.05
N GLY A 81 -7.43 -8.41 -10.87
CA GLY A 81 -6.13 -8.77 -10.31
C GLY A 81 -4.93 -8.38 -11.20
N ALA A 82 -5.12 -7.42 -12.12
CA ALA A 82 -4.07 -7.02 -13.07
C ALA A 82 -2.95 -6.17 -12.41
N ILE A 83 -3.18 -5.69 -11.21
CA ILE A 83 -2.19 -5.02 -10.37
C ILE A 83 -2.09 -5.85 -9.10
N SER A 84 -0.90 -6.35 -8.81
CA SER A 84 -0.61 -7.14 -7.61
C SER A 84 0.56 -6.52 -6.84
N ASP A 85 0.63 -6.83 -5.57
CA ASP A 85 1.81 -6.59 -4.74
C ASP A 85 2.90 -7.64 -5.00
N LYS A 86 4.11 -7.36 -4.53
CA LYS A 86 5.19 -8.35 -4.56
C LYS A 86 4.96 -9.38 -3.46
N SER A 87 4.73 -10.63 -3.83
CA SER A 87 4.61 -11.73 -2.88
C SER A 87 6.00 -12.22 -2.45
N TYR A 88 6.17 -12.45 -1.15
CA TYR A 88 7.36 -13.06 -0.55
C TYR A 88 7.12 -14.50 -0.07
N ILE A 89 6.05 -15.14 -0.53
CA ILE A 89 5.68 -16.48 -0.05
C ILE A 89 6.77 -17.53 -0.36
N VAL A 90 7.41 -17.43 -1.53
CA VAL A 90 8.50 -18.33 -1.93
C VAL A 90 9.72 -18.12 -1.02
N ASP A 91 10.11 -16.86 -0.79
CA ASP A 91 11.23 -16.50 0.09
C ASP A 91 11.01 -17.01 1.52
N ILE A 92 9.77 -16.95 2.02
CA ILE A 92 9.40 -17.47 3.35
C ILE A 92 9.51 -18.99 3.38
N ILE A 93 9.03 -19.69 2.34
CA ILE A 93 9.14 -21.16 2.25
C ILE A 93 10.62 -21.59 2.21
N GLU A 94 11.45 -20.90 1.46
CA GLU A 94 12.90 -21.16 1.40
C GLU A 94 13.55 -20.91 2.77
N THR A 95 13.20 -19.82 3.44
CA THR A 95 13.68 -19.49 4.78
C THR A 95 13.28 -20.58 5.78
N LEU A 96 12.04 -21.03 5.78
CA LEU A 96 11.59 -22.12 6.67
C LEU A 96 12.31 -23.44 6.37
N LYS A 97 12.50 -23.79 5.11
CA LYS A 97 13.27 -24.98 4.71
C LYS A 97 14.73 -24.88 5.15
N GLY A 98 15.36 -23.72 4.92
CA GLY A 98 16.76 -23.47 5.31
C GLY A 98 16.99 -23.49 6.83
N SER A 99 15.96 -23.20 7.62
CA SER A 99 16.03 -23.27 9.09
C SER A 99 16.20 -24.70 9.62
N ASN A 100 15.90 -25.71 8.81
CA ASN A 100 15.96 -27.12 9.20
C ASN A 100 15.24 -27.38 10.55
N ASN A 101 13.94 -27.08 10.59
CA ASN A 101 13.12 -27.14 11.80
C ASN A 101 13.70 -26.31 12.97
N ASN A 102 14.17 -25.10 12.65
CA ASN A 102 14.76 -24.15 13.59
C ASN A 102 16.07 -24.63 14.27
N GLN A 103 16.78 -25.57 13.66
CA GLN A 103 18.09 -26.03 14.13
C GLN A 103 19.24 -25.12 13.67
N ASN A 104 19.16 -24.59 12.45
CA ASN A 104 20.20 -23.71 11.92
C ASN A 104 20.01 -22.26 12.39
N TYR A 105 18.78 -21.80 12.42
CA TYR A 105 18.35 -20.50 12.94
C TYR A 105 16.84 -20.54 13.22
N LYS A 106 16.41 -19.71 14.14
CA LYS A 106 15.00 -19.62 14.54
C LYS A 106 14.23 -18.66 13.64
N VAL A 107 13.06 -19.08 13.16
CA VAL A 107 12.17 -18.25 12.35
C VAL A 107 10.94 -17.85 13.17
N TYR A 108 10.79 -16.56 13.41
CA TYR A 108 9.68 -15.99 14.16
C TYR A 108 8.62 -15.44 13.22
N ALA A 109 7.35 -15.67 13.51
CA ALA A 109 6.23 -15.00 12.83
C ALA A 109 5.77 -13.80 13.67
N VAL A 110 5.82 -12.61 13.11
CA VAL A 110 5.23 -11.41 13.72
C VAL A 110 3.85 -11.20 13.12
N VAL A 111 2.81 -11.18 13.95
CA VAL A 111 1.41 -11.09 13.53
C VAL A 111 0.78 -9.78 13.98
N ALA A 112 0.05 -9.13 13.08
CA ALA A 112 -0.70 -7.92 13.40
C ALA A 112 -2.03 -8.28 14.13
N PRO A 113 -2.61 -7.36 14.93
CA PRO A 113 -3.91 -7.58 15.59
C PRO A 113 -5.05 -7.96 14.63
N SER A 114 -4.98 -7.50 13.38
CA SER A 114 -5.95 -7.82 12.32
C SER A 114 -6.04 -9.32 11.99
N ILE A 115 -5.08 -10.14 12.41
CA ILE A 115 -5.12 -11.60 12.22
C ILE A 115 -6.39 -12.22 12.85
N ALA A 116 -6.85 -11.66 13.96
CA ALA A 116 -8.05 -12.13 14.64
C ALA A 116 -9.32 -12.00 13.79
N SER A 117 -9.38 -11.02 12.89
CA SER A 117 -10.51 -10.82 11.96
C SER A 117 -10.40 -11.61 10.66
N GLN A 118 -9.19 -12.07 10.30
CA GLN A 118 -8.97 -12.83 9.07
C GLN A 118 -9.45 -14.28 9.19
N PHE A 119 -9.44 -14.86 10.38
CA PHE A 119 -9.80 -16.25 10.65
C PHE A 119 -11.02 -16.32 11.57
N SER A 120 -12.14 -15.71 11.16
CA SER A 120 -13.38 -15.64 11.95
C SER A 120 -13.98 -17.01 12.32
N TYR A 121 -13.60 -18.07 11.61
CA TYR A 121 -14.00 -19.45 11.83
C TYR A 121 -13.09 -20.21 12.81
N ALA A 122 -12.00 -19.62 13.27
CA ALA A 122 -11.03 -20.26 14.17
C ALA A 122 -10.76 -19.38 15.40
N LYS A 123 -10.42 -20.03 16.51
CA LYS A 123 -9.93 -19.32 17.69
C LYS A 123 -8.49 -18.87 17.47
N LEU A 124 -8.09 -17.76 18.09
CA LEU A 124 -6.73 -17.20 17.92
C LEU A 124 -5.64 -18.22 18.28
N ASP A 125 -5.83 -19.00 19.34
CA ASP A 125 -4.88 -20.05 19.75
C ASP A 125 -4.71 -21.14 18.69
N GLN A 126 -5.77 -21.45 17.94
CA GLN A 126 -5.71 -22.40 16.83
C GLN A 126 -4.91 -21.81 15.66
N VAL A 127 -5.07 -20.52 15.38
CA VAL A 127 -4.30 -19.83 14.34
C VAL A 127 -2.82 -19.79 14.71
N VAL A 128 -2.49 -19.46 15.96
CA VAL A 128 -1.11 -19.47 16.46
C VAL A 128 -0.50 -20.86 16.34
N THR A 129 -1.25 -21.90 16.73
CA THR A 129 -0.80 -23.30 16.63
C THR A 129 -0.54 -23.68 15.17
N ALA A 130 -1.46 -23.32 14.25
CA ALA A 130 -1.29 -23.59 12.82
C ALA A 130 -0.04 -22.92 12.24
N ILE A 131 0.23 -21.66 12.61
CA ILE A 131 1.46 -20.95 12.19
C ILE A 131 2.71 -21.70 12.69
N LYS A 132 2.73 -22.15 13.94
CA LYS A 132 3.85 -22.95 14.46
C LYS A 132 4.01 -24.27 13.71
N GLN A 133 2.91 -24.94 13.32
CA GLN A 133 2.94 -26.16 12.53
C GLN A 133 3.49 -25.98 11.11
N LEU A 134 3.45 -24.75 10.58
CA LEU A 134 4.12 -24.41 9.30
C LEU A 134 5.66 -24.40 9.41
N GLY A 135 6.22 -24.50 10.62
CA GLY A 135 7.67 -24.53 10.86
C GLY A 135 8.24 -23.28 11.52
N PHE A 136 7.40 -22.30 11.89
CA PHE A 136 7.86 -21.16 12.66
C PHE A 136 8.20 -21.55 14.10
N HIS A 137 9.30 -21.04 14.64
CA HIS A 137 9.74 -21.27 16.01
C HIS A 137 8.70 -20.72 17.01
N SER A 138 8.29 -19.48 16.82
CA SER A 138 7.31 -18.83 17.67
C SER A 138 6.50 -17.78 16.91
N VAL A 139 5.38 -17.38 17.51
CA VAL A 139 4.49 -16.32 17.00
C VAL A 139 4.50 -15.20 18.04
N VAL A 140 4.75 -13.98 17.59
CA VAL A 140 4.85 -12.78 18.43
C VAL A 140 3.88 -11.73 17.92
N GLU A 141 3.16 -11.06 18.81
CA GLU A 141 2.21 -10.02 18.46
C GLU A 141 2.93 -8.70 18.17
N ALA A 142 2.64 -8.10 17.00
CA ALA A 142 3.14 -6.78 16.64
C ALA A 142 2.60 -5.67 17.57
N ALA A 143 1.50 -5.94 18.30
CA ALA A 143 0.93 -5.03 19.28
C ALA A 143 1.92 -4.68 20.39
N LEU A 144 2.73 -5.63 20.85
CA LEU A 144 3.80 -5.36 21.82
C LEU A 144 4.80 -4.33 21.27
N GLY A 145 5.19 -4.45 20.00
CA GLY A 145 6.03 -3.44 19.34
C GLY A 145 5.34 -2.09 19.21
N ALA A 146 4.02 -2.08 19.00
CA ALA A 146 3.24 -0.84 18.94
C ALA A 146 3.22 -0.12 20.29
N ASP A 147 3.07 -0.82 21.40
CA ASP A 147 3.14 -0.25 22.75
C ASP A 147 4.53 0.36 23.04
N MET A 148 5.59 -0.34 22.63
CA MET A 148 6.97 0.16 22.75
C MET A 148 7.18 1.44 21.95
N VAL A 149 6.67 1.49 20.72
CA VAL A 149 6.73 2.69 19.85
C VAL A 149 5.90 3.82 20.44
N ALA A 150 4.67 3.55 20.87
CA ALA A 150 3.80 4.56 21.48
C ALA A 150 4.45 5.24 22.70
N TYR A 151 5.14 4.47 23.53
CA TYR A 151 5.91 5.00 24.66
C TYR A 151 7.03 5.93 24.21
N LYS A 152 7.78 5.56 23.16
CA LYS A 152 8.85 6.40 22.59
C LYS A 152 8.28 7.67 21.93
N GLU A 153 7.21 7.52 21.14
CA GLU A 153 6.52 8.64 20.48
C GLU A 153 5.93 9.62 21.50
N SER A 154 5.43 9.16 22.65
CA SER A 154 4.92 10.05 23.70
C SER A 154 5.98 10.98 24.27
N LYS A 155 7.23 10.48 24.41
CA LYS A 155 8.37 11.29 24.82
C LYS A 155 8.78 12.29 23.75
N GLU A 156 8.90 11.83 22.51
CA GLU A 156 9.22 12.68 21.37
C GLU A 156 8.17 13.77 21.15
N LEU A 157 6.88 13.45 21.34
CA LEU A 157 5.80 14.43 21.28
C LEU A 157 5.91 15.50 22.37
N ALA A 158 6.27 15.09 23.59
CA ALA A 158 6.46 16.04 24.71
C ALA A 158 7.59 17.04 24.43
N GLU A 159 8.63 16.61 23.72
CA GLU A 159 9.77 17.48 23.34
C GLU A 159 9.44 18.38 22.15
N LYS A 160 8.77 17.84 21.11
CA LYS A 160 8.52 18.52 19.84
C LYS A 160 7.20 19.31 19.81
N GLY A 161 6.25 19.04 20.71
CA GLY A 161 4.92 19.66 20.80
C GLY A 161 3.94 19.20 19.72
N PHE A 162 4.41 18.75 18.56
CA PHE A 162 3.61 18.19 17.47
C PHE A 162 4.41 17.09 16.77
N LEU A 163 3.77 15.97 16.53
CA LEU A 163 4.36 14.79 15.90
C LEU A 163 3.33 14.03 15.08
N THR A 164 3.73 13.47 13.94
CA THR A 164 2.97 12.47 13.19
C THR A 164 3.64 11.12 13.34
N SER A 165 2.83 10.05 13.42
CA SER A 165 3.36 8.70 13.50
C SER A 165 4.06 8.27 12.22
N SER A 166 5.08 7.40 12.33
CA SER A 166 5.83 6.80 11.21
C SER A 166 5.49 5.32 10.97
N CYS A 167 4.47 4.78 11.63
CA CYS A 167 4.14 3.35 11.56
C CYS A 167 3.67 2.87 10.16
N CYS A 168 3.16 3.78 9.32
CA CYS A 168 2.70 3.47 7.97
C CYS A 168 3.66 4.04 6.91
N PRO A 169 4.43 3.19 6.18
CA PRO A 169 5.37 3.66 5.15
C PRO A 169 4.69 4.47 4.04
N ALA A 170 3.46 4.12 3.66
CA ALA A 170 2.72 4.88 2.66
C ALA A 170 2.38 6.30 3.13
N PHE A 171 2.09 6.49 4.43
CA PHE A 171 1.85 7.80 5.01
C PHE A 171 3.14 8.63 5.05
N VAL A 172 4.25 8.02 5.46
CA VAL A 172 5.58 8.68 5.45
C VAL A 172 5.92 9.18 4.04
N MET A 173 5.85 8.30 3.04
CA MET A 173 6.08 8.65 1.64
C MET A 173 5.11 9.74 1.13
N TYR A 174 3.89 9.75 1.62
CA TYR A 174 2.92 10.79 1.28
C TYR A 174 3.34 12.16 1.84
N ILE A 175 3.75 12.22 3.10
CA ILE A 175 4.26 13.45 3.69
C ILE A 175 5.52 13.95 2.97
N GLU A 176 6.49 13.06 2.74
CA GLU A 176 7.74 13.41 2.04
C GLU A 176 7.50 13.98 0.64
N LYS A 177 6.55 13.41 -0.12
CA LYS A 177 6.27 13.82 -1.50
C LYS A 177 5.32 15.00 -1.62
N ALA A 178 4.29 15.07 -0.77
CA ALA A 178 3.24 16.09 -0.86
C ALA A 178 3.47 17.29 0.08
N PHE A 179 4.16 17.09 1.20
CA PHE A 179 4.37 18.08 2.24
C PHE A 179 5.81 18.08 2.77
N PRO A 180 6.84 18.35 1.94
CA PRO A 180 8.25 18.25 2.34
C PRO A 180 8.61 19.10 3.55
N THR A 181 7.89 20.20 3.77
CA THR A 181 8.09 21.10 4.93
C THR A 181 7.64 20.49 6.26
N MET A 182 6.92 19.36 6.23
CA MET A 182 6.45 18.66 7.43
C MET A 182 7.25 17.38 7.74
N THR A 183 8.28 17.10 6.98
CA THR A 183 9.09 15.88 7.16
C THR A 183 9.76 15.82 8.54
N ASP A 184 10.16 16.95 9.10
CA ASP A 184 10.71 17.08 10.45
C ASP A 184 9.71 16.77 11.58
N LYS A 185 8.42 16.73 11.25
CA LYS A 185 7.31 16.39 12.16
C LYS A 185 6.97 14.89 12.15
N ILE A 186 7.59 14.11 11.29
CA ILE A 186 7.41 12.65 11.30
C ILE A 186 8.21 12.07 12.48
N SER A 187 7.62 11.09 13.17
CA SER A 187 8.32 10.34 14.22
C SER A 187 9.56 9.65 13.64
N HIS A 188 10.67 9.73 14.37
CA HIS A 188 11.94 9.07 14.04
C HIS A 188 12.02 7.65 14.61
N ASN A 189 10.97 7.18 15.28
CA ASN A 189 10.91 5.84 15.85
C ASN A 189 10.70 4.77 14.77
N LEU A 190 11.13 3.57 15.08
CA LEU A 190 10.90 2.41 14.21
C LEU A 190 9.40 2.12 14.09
N SER A 191 9.01 1.45 13.00
CA SER A 191 7.66 0.91 12.92
C SER A 191 7.44 -0.17 13.99
N PRO A 192 6.20 -0.43 14.44
CA PRO A 192 5.90 -1.50 15.40
C PRO A 192 6.49 -2.86 15.01
N MET A 193 6.44 -3.19 13.72
CA MET A 193 7.02 -4.43 13.19
C MET A 193 8.55 -4.45 13.31
N ALA A 194 9.22 -3.35 13.02
CA ALA A 194 10.66 -3.25 13.12
C ALA A 194 11.14 -3.22 14.59
N GLU A 195 10.38 -2.57 15.48
CA GLU A 195 10.68 -2.52 16.90
C GLU A 195 10.59 -3.90 17.55
N ILE A 196 9.52 -4.66 17.25
CA ILE A 196 9.40 -6.02 17.79
C ILE A 196 10.44 -6.98 17.21
N ALA A 197 10.80 -6.82 15.93
CA ALA A 197 11.86 -7.61 15.32
C ALA A 197 13.22 -7.35 15.98
N LYS A 198 13.51 -6.08 16.30
CA LYS A 198 14.70 -5.72 17.08
C LYS A 198 14.67 -6.33 18.47
N TYR A 199 13.54 -6.20 19.17
CA TYR A 199 13.36 -6.78 20.52
C TYR A 199 13.60 -8.31 20.53
N ILE A 200 13.05 -9.03 19.53
CA ILE A 200 13.25 -10.47 19.40
C ILE A 200 14.75 -10.79 19.23
N LYS A 201 15.45 -10.09 18.34
CA LYS A 201 16.89 -10.28 18.11
C LYS A 201 17.75 -9.98 19.32
N ASP A 202 17.36 -8.98 20.10
CA ASP A 202 18.08 -8.61 21.33
C ASP A 202 17.81 -9.61 22.46
N SER A 203 16.62 -10.22 22.49
CA SER A 203 16.20 -11.16 23.54
C SER A 203 16.62 -12.62 23.28
N ASP A 204 16.75 -13.00 22.01
CA ASP A 204 17.12 -14.36 21.57
C ASP A 204 18.15 -14.27 20.43
N PRO A 205 19.38 -13.87 20.77
CA PRO A 205 20.46 -13.82 19.79
C PRO A 205 20.89 -15.26 19.44
N THR A 206 20.52 -15.72 18.23
CA THR A 206 20.91 -17.02 17.67
C THR A 206 21.77 -16.85 16.44
#